data_c7bd36cd7a1a3bccf38c50e0be6d2dc0
#
_entry.id   c7bd36cd7a1a3bccf38c50e0be6d2dc0
#
_cell.length_a   1.000
_cell.length_b   1.000
_cell.length_c   1.000
_cell.angle_alpha   90.00
_cell.angle_beta   90.00
_cell.angle_gamma   90.00
#
_symmetry.space_group_name_H-M   'P 1'
#
loop_
_entity.id
_entity.type
_entity.pdbx_description
1 polymer ?
#
loop_
_entity_poly.entity_id
_entity_poly.type
_entity_poly.pdbx_seq_one_letter_code
_entity_poly.pdbx_strand_id
1 'polypeptide(L)'
;TAINHLREFAKRADKNEPVETDIQSAFPHNELGEISQHIIQIYKRLRETKEALYIEREKLITHLQTSREGLGVFTKDKKEILVNNLFTQYGNLISDSNLQTTEEIFSIYEFQKITDFISKAQRRPSDKEEKRLSININKNGRIFIVECIIFQDLSFEISINDITQEEEQVRLKRQLTQNIAHELKTPVSSIQGYLETIVSNESIPREKMQTFLERCYAQSNRLSRLLRDISVLTRMDEAANMIDMEKVDISMLVTNIVNEVSLELEEKHITVVNGLHPKIQLKGNYSLLYSIFRNLMDNAMAYAGTNIYININCFREDENFYYFSFADTGVGVSPEHLNRLFERFYRVDKGRSRKLGGTGLGLAIVKHIVALHDAKLDLQSEVGKGTTITVTF
;
A
#
# COMPACT_ATOMS: atom_id res chain seq x y z
N THR A 1 -40.86 -4.33 61.14
CA THR A 1 -41.56 -5.53 60.64
C THR A 1 -41.05 -5.80 59.25
N ALA A 2 -40.94 -7.08 58.81
CA ALA A 2 -40.42 -7.53 57.49
C ALA A 2 -41.11 -6.79 56.33
N ILE A 3 -42.41 -6.50 56.46
CA ILE A 3 -43.15 -5.75 55.41
C ILE A 3 -42.65 -4.31 55.30
N ASN A 4 -42.21 -3.66 56.34
CA ASN A 4 -41.67 -2.30 56.26
C ASN A 4 -40.29 -2.29 55.62
N HIS A 5 -39.45 -3.30 55.85
CA HIS A 5 -38.14 -3.46 55.19
C HIS A 5 -38.31 -3.74 53.69
N LEU A 6 -39.27 -4.59 53.32
CA LEU A 6 -39.57 -4.86 51.91
C LEU A 6 -40.13 -3.63 51.20
N ARG A 7 -40.97 -2.86 51.87
CA ARG A 7 -41.52 -1.60 51.33
C ARG A 7 -40.43 -0.53 51.14
N GLU A 8 -39.50 -0.44 52.07
CA GLU A 8 -38.37 0.49 51.98
C GLU A 8 -37.38 0.06 50.89
N PHE A 9 -37.09 -1.26 50.76
CA PHE A 9 -36.37 -1.85 49.68
C PHE A 9 -37.01 -1.52 48.31
N ALA A 10 -38.30 -1.77 48.16
CA ALA A 10 -39.02 -1.50 46.92
C ALA A 10 -38.99 -0.01 46.54
N LYS A 11 -39.12 0.91 47.54
CA LYS A 11 -39.04 2.36 47.30
C LYS A 11 -37.63 2.80 46.87
N ARG A 12 -36.58 2.24 47.45
CA ARG A 12 -35.19 2.55 47.05
C ARG A 12 -34.85 1.94 45.67
N ALA A 13 -35.34 0.74 45.41
CA ALA A 13 -35.21 0.08 44.12
C ALA A 13 -35.88 0.90 43.00
N ASP A 14 -37.06 1.44 43.22
CA ASP A 14 -37.79 2.30 42.28
C ASP A 14 -37.05 3.62 42.01
N LYS A 15 -36.32 4.16 42.99
CA LYS A 15 -35.53 5.37 42.86
C LYS A 15 -34.09 5.14 42.30
N ASN A 16 -33.75 3.91 41.92
CA ASN A 16 -32.38 3.52 41.51
C ASN A 16 -31.30 3.83 42.58
N GLU A 17 -31.66 3.94 43.85
CA GLU A 17 -30.70 4.15 44.93
C GLU A 17 -29.96 2.83 45.25
N PRO A 18 -28.67 2.89 45.69
CA PRO A 18 -27.95 1.70 46.08
C PRO A 18 -28.67 1.00 47.24
N VAL A 19 -29.09 -0.24 47.00
CA VAL A 19 -29.74 -1.07 47.99
C VAL A 19 -28.72 -2.07 48.52
N GLU A 20 -28.43 -2.03 49.82
CA GLU A 20 -27.59 -3.04 50.48
C GLU A 20 -28.28 -4.40 50.39
N THR A 21 -27.67 -5.34 49.69
CA THR A 21 -28.20 -6.70 49.48
C THR A 21 -27.96 -7.64 50.67
N ASP A 22 -27.28 -7.19 51.71
CA ASP A 22 -26.99 -7.99 52.92
C ASP A 22 -28.14 -8.05 53.95
N ILE A 23 -29.35 -7.73 53.52
CA ILE A 23 -30.54 -7.77 54.36
C ILE A 23 -31.04 -9.22 54.60
N GLN A 24 -30.32 -10.25 54.22
CA GLN A 24 -30.73 -11.65 54.40
C GLN A 24 -31.01 -12.01 55.87
N SER A 25 -30.35 -11.36 56.80
CA SER A 25 -30.54 -11.59 58.25
C SER A 25 -31.75 -10.85 58.85
N ALA A 26 -32.41 -9.97 58.12
CA ALA A 26 -33.49 -9.13 58.61
C ALA A 26 -34.90 -9.72 58.43
N PHE A 27 -35.04 -10.87 57.73
CA PHE A 27 -36.33 -11.48 57.44
C PHE A 27 -36.58 -12.71 58.30
N PRO A 28 -37.84 -12.87 58.84
CA PRO A 28 -38.23 -14.02 59.65
C PRO A 28 -38.23 -15.31 58.78
N HIS A 29 -37.95 -16.46 59.41
CA HIS A 29 -38.03 -17.78 58.77
C HIS A 29 -39.49 -18.24 58.63
N ASN A 30 -40.22 -17.61 57.72
CA ASN A 30 -41.60 -17.94 57.36
C ASN A 30 -41.83 -17.66 55.87
N GLU A 31 -42.99 -18.02 55.33
CA GLU A 31 -43.34 -17.85 53.92
C GLU A 31 -43.11 -16.41 53.42
N LEU A 32 -43.35 -15.40 54.23
CA LEU A 32 -43.10 -14.00 53.90
C LEU A 32 -41.60 -13.71 53.75
N GLY A 33 -40.77 -14.34 54.58
CA GLY A 33 -39.30 -14.23 54.50
C GLY A 33 -38.75 -14.89 53.21
N GLU A 34 -39.28 -16.05 52.82
CA GLU A 34 -38.89 -16.72 51.58
C GLU A 34 -39.27 -15.87 50.35
N ILE A 35 -40.48 -15.32 50.30
CA ILE A 35 -40.91 -14.42 49.22
C ILE A 35 -40.00 -13.19 49.14
N SER A 36 -39.66 -12.62 50.30
CA SER A 36 -38.77 -11.45 50.36
C SER A 36 -37.37 -11.75 49.81
N GLN A 37 -36.81 -12.92 50.15
CA GLN A 37 -35.52 -13.38 49.62
C GLN A 37 -35.58 -13.58 48.09
N HIS A 38 -36.64 -14.20 47.58
CA HIS A 38 -36.80 -14.37 46.12
C HIS A 38 -36.91 -13.02 45.40
N ILE A 39 -37.65 -12.04 45.92
CA ILE A 39 -37.76 -10.71 45.35
C ILE A 39 -36.38 -10.02 45.29
N ILE A 40 -35.59 -10.10 46.36
CA ILE A 40 -34.23 -9.55 46.39
C ILE A 40 -33.33 -10.22 45.39
N GLN A 41 -33.41 -11.56 45.28
CA GLN A 41 -32.63 -12.31 44.28
C GLN A 41 -33.00 -11.94 42.82
N ILE A 42 -34.29 -11.80 42.52
CA ILE A 42 -34.77 -11.37 41.21
C ILE A 42 -34.26 -9.97 40.89
N TYR A 43 -34.35 -9.04 41.85
CA TYR A 43 -33.88 -7.68 41.69
C TYR A 43 -32.35 -7.65 41.44
N LYS A 44 -31.58 -8.43 42.23
CA LYS A 44 -30.14 -8.54 42.03
C LYS A 44 -29.79 -9.04 40.64
N ARG A 45 -30.43 -10.14 40.18
CA ARG A 45 -30.24 -10.67 38.83
C ARG A 45 -30.62 -9.64 37.73
N LEU A 46 -31.72 -8.94 37.93
CA LEU A 46 -32.17 -7.91 36.99
C LEU A 46 -31.13 -6.79 36.85
N ARG A 47 -30.60 -6.35 37.99
CA ARG A 47 -29.58 -5.31 38.07
C ARG A 47 -28.27 -5.77 37.38
N GLU A 48 -27.79 -6.95 37.74
CA GLU A 48 -26.59 -7.55 37.15
C GLU A 48 -26.74 -7.71 35.61
N THR A 49 -27.92 -8.17 35.16
CA THR A 49 -28.21 -8.29 33.71
C THR A 49 -28.26 -6.92 33.04
N LYS A 50 -28.85 -5.90 33.69
CA LYS A 50 -28.90 -4.54 33.17
C LYS A 50 -27.50 -3.91 33.09
N GLU A 51 -26.66 -4.10 34.08
CA GLU A 51 -25.26 -3.63 34.09
C GLU A 51 -24.43 -4.35 33.00
N ALA A 52 -24.59 -5.67 32.85
CA ALA A 52 -23.94 -6.44 31.81
C ALA A 52 -24.36 -5.97 30.41
N LEU A 53 -25.65 -5.77 30.16
CA LEU A 53 -26.17 -5.23 28.90
C LEU A 53 -25.64 -3.83 28.61
N TYR A 54 -25.52 -2.98 29.63
CA TYR A 54 -24.96 -1.64 29.47
C TYR A 54 -23.50 -1.69 29.03
N ILE A 55 -22.69 -2.54 29.70
CA ILE A 55 -21.27 -2.72 29.34
C ILE A 55 -21.13 -3.29 27.92
N GLU A 56 -21.95 -4.25 27.53
CA GLU A 56 -21.95 -4.85 26.21
C GLU A 56 -22.33 -3.83 25.13
N ARG A 57 -23.36 -3.03 25.39
CA ARG A 57 -23.75 -1.91 24.51
C ARG A 57 -22.62 -0.90 24.32
N GLU A 58 -21.95 -0.48 25.40
CA GLU A 58 -20.83 0.46 25.34
C GLU A 58 -19.66 -0.11 24.53
N LYS A 59 -19.37 -1.41 24.69
CA LYS A 59 -18.36 -2.09 23.86
C LYS A 59 -18.72 -2.06 22.38
N LEU A 60 -19.97 -2.36 22.04
CA LEU A 60 -20.44 -2.35 20.64
C LEU A 60 -20.37 -0.94 20.05
N ILE A 61 -20.77 0.10 20.78
CA ILE A 61 -20.66 1.50 20.33
C ILE A 61 -19.19 1.87 20.10
N THR A 62 -18.30 1.50 21.01
CA THR A 62 -16.87 1.77 20.87
C THR A 62 -16.30 1.04 19.64
N HIS A 63 -16.68 -0.21 19.41
CA HIS A 63 -16.28 -0.97 18.22
C HIS A 63 -16.72 -0.30 16.92
N LEU A 64 -17.96 0.17 16.87
CA LEU A 64 -18.49 0.87 15.71
C LEU A 64 -17.76 2.19 15.45
N GLN A 65 -17.46 2.96 16.51
CA GLN A 65 -16.75 4.24 16.37
C GLN A 65 -15.27 4.08 16.00
N THR A 66 -14.64 2.97 16.39
CA THR A 66 -13.24 2.65 16.06
C THR A 66 -13.07 1.84 14.77
N SER A 67 -14.17 1.47 14.11
CA SER A 67 -14.16 0.79 12.83
C SER A 67 -13.43 1.63 11.78
N ARG A 68 -12.75 0.96 10.86
CA ARG A 68 -12.13 1.58 9.67
C ARG A 68 -13.13 1.77 8.52
N GLU A 69 -14.35 1.32 8.68
CA GLU A 69 -15.44 1.44 7.72
C GLU A 69 -16.46 2.47 8.21
N GLY A 70 -17.11 3.17 7.30
CA GLY A 70 -18.27 3.98 7.59
C GLY A 70 -19.47 3.07 7.84
N LEU A 71 -19.98 3.02 9.07
CA LEU A 71 -21.08 2.14 9.45
C LEU A 71 -22.29 2.95 9.87
N GLY A 72 -23.46 2.58 9.33
CA GLY A 72 -24.74 3.17 9.68
C GLY A 72 -25.83 2.10 9.78
N VAL A 73 -26.53 2.10 10.91
CA VAL A 73 -27.69 1.22 11.16
C VAL A 73 -28.94 2.09 11.18
N PHE A 74 -29.95 1.66 10.44
CA PHE A 74 -31.19 2.40 10.22
C PHE A 74 -32.42 1.53 10.48
N THR A 75 -33.50 2.18 10.89
CA THR A 75 -34.81 1.53 10.98
C THR A 75 -35.35 1.21 9.57
N LYS A 76 -36.41 0.39 9.50
CA LYS A 76 -37.13 0.14 8.26
C LYS A 76 -37.57 1.43 7.54
N ASP A 77 -37.86 2.49 8.29
CA ASP A 77 -38.30 3.78 7.75
C ASP A 77 -37.12 4.72 7.42
N LYS A 78 -35.90 4.16 7.33
CA LYS A 78 -34.64 4.89 7.01
C LYS A 78 -34.24 5.93 8.05
N LYS A 79 -34.72 5.85 9.29
CA LYS A 79 -34.28 6.70 10.38
C LYS A 79 -33.03 6.15 11.03
N GLU A 80 -32.10 7.03 11.35
CA GLU A 80 -30.85 6.67 12.01
C GLU A 80 -31.11 6.00 13.37
N ILE A 81 -30.48 4.83 13.59
CA ILE A 81 -30.35 4.19 14.90
C ILE A 81 -28.97 4.48 15.46
N LEU A 82 -27.94 4.28 14.63
CA LEU A 82 -26.54 4.45 15.01
C LEU A 82 -25.69 4.68 13.76
N VAL A 83 -24.85 5.69 13.78
CA VAL A 83 -23.93 6.03 12.68
C VAL A 83 -22.58 6.43 13.27
N ASN A 84 -21.49 5.97 12.67
CA ASN A 84 -20.15 6.42 13.05
C ASN A 84 -19.69 7.63 12.22
N ASN A 85 -18.62 8.29 12.67
CA ASN A 85 -18.09 9.48 12.01
C ASN A 85 -17.65 9.23 10.56
N LEU A 86 -17.08 8.04 10.26
CA LEU A 86 -16.63 7.70 8.92
C LEU A 86 -17.79 7.56 7.92
N PHE A 87 -18.94 7.07 8.35
CA PHE A 87 -20.13 7.01 7.49
C PHE A 87 -20.54 8.40 7.01
N THR A 88 -20.58 9.37 7.92
CA THR A 88 -20.91 10.76 7.57
C THR A 88 -19.86 11.38 6.65
N GLN A 89 -18.57 11.13 6.93
CA GLN A 89 -17.47 11.63 6.09
C GLN A 89 -17.53 11.04 4.68
N TYR A 90 -17.70 9.73 4.55
CA TYR A 90 -17.80 9.08 3.25
C TYR A 90 -19.09 9.44 2.51
N GLY A 91 -20.20 9.59 3.23
CA GLY A 91 -21.45 10.10 2.67
C GLY A 91 -21.28 11.48 2.03
N ASN A 92 -20.61 12.40 2.71
CA ASN A 92 -20.29 13.72 2.18
C ASN A 92 -19.37 13.67 0.94
N LEU A 93 -18.38 12.77 0.94
CA LEU A 93 -17.49 12.59 -0.21
C LEU A 93 -18.22 12.00 -1.42
N ILE A 94 -19.18 11.12 -1.22
CA ILE A 94 -19.98 10.49 -2.29
C ILE A 94 -21.01 11.47 -2.84
N SER A 95 -21.65 12.28 -1.98
CA SER A 95 -22.68 13.24 -2.38
C SER A 95 -22.15 14.53 -2.99
N ASP A 96 -20.82 14.81 -2.88
CA ASP A 96 -20.20 16.12 -3.21
C ASP A 96 -20.80 17.29 -2.42
N SER A 97 -21.48 17.03 -1.31
CA SER A 97 -22.12 18.04 -0.48
C SER A 97 -22.05 17.65 1.00
N ASN A 98 -22.16 18.64 1.88
CA ASN A 98 -22.32 18.38 3.29
C ASN A 98 -23.77 17.99 3.54
N LEU A 99 -24.02 16.71 3.82
CA LEU A 99 -25.32 16.22 4.21
C LEU A 99 -25.70 16.82 5.57
N GLN A 100 -26.91 17.38 5.66
CA GLN A 100 -27.42 17.95 6.93
C GLN A 100 -27.86 16.84 7.89
N THR A 101 -28.40 15.76 7.33
CA THR A 101 -28.80 14.55 8.05
C THR A 101 -28.26 13.32 7.34
N THR A 102 -28.04 12.25 8.07
CA THR A 102 -27.56 10.98 7.51
C THR A 102 -28.57 10.33 6.58
N GLU A 103 -29.87 10.60 6.79
CA GLU A 103 -30.95 10.08 5.95
C GLU A 103 -30.95 10.68 4.52
N GLU A 104 -30.35 11.85 4.31
CA GLU A 104 -30.22 12.46 2.98
C GLU A 104 -29.41 11.60 2.02
N ILE A 105 -28.56 10.68 2.52
CA ILE A 105 -27.78 9.76 1.70
C ILE A 105 -28.67 8.88 0.80
N PHE A 106 -29.91 8.58 1.26
CA PHE A 106 -30.85 7.78 0.46
C PHE A 106 -31.46 8.54 -0.72
N SER A 107 -31.25 9.85 -0.80
CA SER A 107 -31.75 10.70 -1.87
C SER A 107 -30.71 10.92 -2.98
N ILE A 108 -29.45 10.55 -2.76
CA ILE A 108 -28.40 10.72 -3.77
C ILE A 108 -28.46 9.62 -4.84
N TYR A 109 -28.10 9.96 -6.05
CA TYR A 109 -28.17 9.06 -7.20
C TYR A 109 -27.36 7.79 -7.00
N GLU A 110 -26.20 7.89 -6.44
CA GLU A 110 -25.26 6.78 -6.20
C GLU A 110 -25.85 5.71 -5.27
N PHE A 111 -26.76 6.10 -4.37
CA PHE A 111 -27.46 5.18 -3.44
C PHE A 111 -28.79 4.65 -3.96
N GLN A 112 -29.21 5.01 -5.17
CA GLN A 112 -30.52 4.59 -5.71
C GLN A 112 -30.68 3.07 -5.71
N LYS A 113 -29.65 2.31 -6.11
CA LYS A 113 -29.68 0.84 -6.10
C LYS A 113 -29.91 0.25 -4.71
N ILE A 114 -29.32 0.85 -3.69
CA ILE A 114 -29.50 0.45 -2.29
C ILE A 114 -30.92 0.79 -1.82
N THR A 115 -31.38 1.98 -2.16
CA THR A 115 -32.74 2.42 -1.83
C THR A 115 -33.81 1.52 -2.47
N ASP A 116 -33.61 1.12 -3.71
CA ASP A 116 -34.48 0.18 -4.43
C ASP A 116 -34.44 -1.22 -3.80
N PHE A 117 -33.25 -1.69 -3.41
CA PHE A 117 -33.05 -2.97 -2.74
C PHE A 117 -33.81 -3.01 -1.40
N ILE A 118 -33.65 -1.98 -0.55
CA ILE A 118 -34.37 -1.85 0.73
C ILE A 118 -35.89 -1.87 0.50
N SER A 119 -36.35 -1.07 -0.48
CA SER A 119 -37.77 -0.95 -0.79
C SER A 119 -38.37 -2.27 -1.30
N LYS A 120 -37.61 -3.04 -2.07
CA LYS A 120 -38.02 -4.36 -2.57
C LYS A 120 -38.17 -5.37 -1.43
N ALA A 121 -37.18 -5.43 -0.52
CA ALA A 121 -37.21 -6.34 0.62
C ALA A 121 -38.36 -6.04 1.59
N GLN A 122 -38.73 -4.76 1.75
CA GLN A 122 -39.86 -4.35 2.56
C GLN A 122 -41.22 -4.77 1.96
N ARG A 123 -41.34 -4.77 0.62
CA ARG A 123 -42.60 -5.14 -0.07
C ARG A 123 -42.85 -6.65 -0.08
N ARG A 124 -41.81 -7.47 -0.09
CA ARG A 124 -41.90 -8.94 -0.15
C ARG A 124 -40.88 -9.56 0.81
N PRO A 125 -41.15 -9.60 2.10
CA PRO A 125 -40.29 -10.27 3.06
C PRO A 125 -40.35 -11.80 2.79
N SER A 126 -39.36 -12.31 2.09
CA SER A 126 -39.19 -13.73 1.81
C SER A 126 -37.89 -14.23 2.42
N ASP A 127 -37.95 -15.37 3.11
CA ASP A 127 -36.75 -16.00 3.68
C ASP A 127 -35.73 -16.49 2.63
N LYS A 128 -36.11 -16.50 1.34
CA LYS A 128 -35.30 -16.97 0.21
C LYS A 128 -34.62 -15.85 -0.58
N GLU A 129 -34.90 -14.57 -0.30
CA GLU A 129 -34.27 -13.45 -1.01
C GLU A 129 -32.92 -13.07 -0.37
N GLU A 130 -32.00 -12.62 -1.22
CA GLU A 130 -30.72 -12.10 -0.77
C GLU A 130 -30.92 -10.93 0.20
N LYS A 131 -30.43 -11.09 1.43
CA LYS A 131 -30.48 -10.05 2.47
C LYS A 131 -29.27 -9.11 2.43
N ARG A 132 -28.42 -9.22 1.41
CA ARG A 132 -27.18 -8.46 1.24
C ARG A 132 -27.05 -7.96 -0.19
N LEU A 133 -26.71 -6.70 -0.35
CA LEU A 133 -26.37 -6.06 -1.61
C LEU A 133 -25.02 -5.34 -1.46
N SER A 134 -24.12 -5.53 -2.42
CA SER A 134 -22.85 -4.79 -2.50
C SER A 134 -22.78 -4.04 -3.82
N ILE A 135 -22.41 -2.78 -3.78
CA ILE A 135 -22.20 -1.93 -4.97
C ILE A 135 -20.88 -1.18 -4.88
N ASN A 136 -20.28 -0.91 -6.04
CA ASN A 136 -19.10 -0.06 -6.14
C ASN A 136 -19.51 1.34 -6.61
N ILE A 137 -19.02 2.36 -5.93
CA ILE A 137 -19.22 3.77 -6.27
C ILE A 137 -17.86 4.39 -6.58
N ASN A 138 -17.72 4.93 -7.80
CA ASN A 138 -16.53 5.67 -8.21
C ASN A 138 -16.86 7.16 -8.19
N LYS A 139 -16.19 7.91 -7.33
CA LYS A 139 -16.45 9.36 -7.17
C LYS A 139 -15.15 10.13 -6.91
N ASN A 140 -14.89 11.15 -7.71
CA ASN A 140 -13.75 12.05 -7.56
C ASN A 140 -12.38 11.34 -7.40
N GLY A 141 -12.17 10.27 -8.18
CA GLY A 141 -10.96 9.47 -8.12
C GLY A 141 -10.86 8.52 -6.90
N ARG A 142 -11.92 8.43 -6.08
CA ARG A 142 -12.06 7.46 -5.00
C ARG A 142 -12.98 6.32 -5.38
N ILE A 143 -12.75 5.16 -4.80
CA ILE A 143 -13.52 3.94 -5.03
C ILE A 143 -14.06 3.48 -3.69
N PHE A 144 -15.39 3.46 -3.56
CA PHE A 144 -16.07 3.00 -2.36
C PHE A 144 -16.80 1.70 -2.65
N ILE A 145 -16.70 0.74 -1.74
CA ILE A 145 -17.64 -0.40 -1.66
C ILE A 145 -18.70 -0.03 -0.65
N VAL A 146 -19.96 -0.08 -1.08
CA VAL A 146 -21.10 0.14 -0.21
C VAL A 146 -21.90 -1.15 -0.13
N GLU A 147 -22.05 -1.68 1.07
CA GLU A 147 -22.84 -2.87 1.33
C GLU A 147 -24.07 -2.54 2.17
N CYS A 148 -25.17 -3.17 1.85
CA CYS A 148 -26.40 -3.09 2.62
C CYS A 148 -26.81 -4.49 3.07
N ILE A 149 -27.04 -4.64 4.38
CA ILE A 149 -27.52 -5.89 4.99
C ILE A 149 -28.86 -5.63 5.66
N ILE A 150 -29.90 -6.41 5.34
CA ILE A 150 -31.24 -6.28 5.91
C ILE A 150 -31.43 -7.33 6.98
N PHE A 151 -31.85 -6.90 8.18
CA PHE A 151 -32.12 -7.76 9.33
C PHE A 151 -33.57 -8.32 9.30
N GLN A 152 -33.85 -9.23 10.23
CA GLN A 152 -35.17 -9.90 10.31
C GLN A 152 -36.32 -8.94 10.62
N ASP A 153 -36.06 -7.89 11.37
CA ASP A 153 -37.00 -6.82 11.73
C ASP A 153 -37.16 -5.74 10.66
N LEU A 154 -36.55 -5.97 9.48
CA LEU A 154 -36.46 -5.03 8.36
C LEU A 154 -35.64 -3.76 8.65
N SER A 155 -34.99 -3.66 9.79
CA SER A 155 -33.90 -2.70 9.97
C SER A 155 -32.72 -3.11 9.07
N PHE A 156 -31.82 -2.21 8.77
CA PHE A 156 -30.70 -2.51 7.88
C PHE A 156 -29.42 -1.78 8.28
N GLU A 157 -28.32 -2.39 7.93
CA GLU A 157 -26.98 -1.81 8.09
C GLU A 157 -26.44 -1.43 6.71
N ILE A 158 -25.78 -0.31 6.64
CA ILE A 158 -24.99 0.12 5.50
C ILE A 158 -23.56 0.29 5.96
N SER A 159 -22.63 -0.39 5.29
CA SER A 159 -21.20 -0.16 5.41
C SER A 159 -20.65 0.54 4.16
N ILE A 160 -19.76 1.50 4.35
CA ILE A 160 -19.04 2.21 3.30
C ILE A 160 -17.54 2.04 3.56
N ASN A 161 -16.84 1.42 2.62
CA ASN A 161 -15.41 1.21 2.70
C ASN A 161 -14.70 1.91 1.52
N ASP A 162 -13.73 2.77 1.82
CA ASP A 162 -12.85 3.39 0.82
C ASP A 162 -11.72 2.42 0.48
N ILE A 163 -11.82 1.80 -0.70
CA ILE A 163 -10.84 0.83 -1.22
C ILE A 163 -9.91 1.44 -2.28
N THR A 164 -9.81 2.76 -2.31
CA THR A 164 -9.02 3.46 -3.34
C THR A 164 -7.57 3.02 -3.35
N GLN A 165 -6.96 2.90 -2.18
CA GLN A 165 -5.56 2.48 -2.06
C GLN A 165 -5.36 1.02 -2.47
N GLU A 166 -6.24 0.13 -2.06
CA GLU A 166 -6.21 -1.28 -2.40
C GLU A 166 -6.36 -1.49 -3.91
N GLU A 167 -7.33 -0.83 -4.52
CA GLU A 167 -7.56 -0.90 -5.97
C GLU A 167 -6.39 -0.29 -6.76
N GLU A 168 -5.80 0.79 -6.28
CA GLU A 168 -4.63 1.38 -6.89
C GLU A 168 -3.42 0.43 -6.82
N GLN A 169 -3.18 -0.22 -5.69
CA GLN A 169 -2.14 -1.24 -5.54
C GLN A 169 -2.36 -2.42 -6.49
N VAL A 170 -3.60 -2.94 -6.57
CA VAL A 170 -3.95 -4.02 -7.49
C VAL A 170 -3.72 -3.59 -8.95
N ARG A 171 -4.11 -2.37 -9.30
CA ARG A 171 -3.90 -1.80 -10.64
C ARG A 171 -2.41 -1.70 -10.98
N LEU A 172 -1.61 -1.15 -10.07
CA LEU A 172 -0.15 -1.04 -10.23
C LEU A 172 0.53 -2.40 -10.37
N LYS A 173 0.12 -3.39 -9.57
CA LYS A 173 0.63 -4.77 -9.65
C LYS A 173 0.26 -5.41 -10.99
N ARG A 174 -0.95 -5.22 -11.48
CA ARG A 174 -1.41 -5.71 -12.79
C ARG A 174 -0.60 -5.07 -13.93
N GLN A 175 -0.43 -3.76 -13.87
CA GLN A 175 0.37 -3.01 -14.87
C GLN A 175 1.83 -3.46 -14.85
N LEU A 176 2.42 -3.68 -13.69
CA LEU A 176 3.76 -4.24 -13.55
C LEU A 176 3.88 -5.60 -14.25
N THR A 177 2.95 -6.52 -13.98
CA THR A 177 2.94 -7.86 -14.59
C THR A 177 2.83 -7.80 -16.13
N GLN A 178 1.94 -6.93 -16.64
CA GLN A 178 1.79 -6.74 -18.09
C GLN A 178 3.05 -6.17 -18.72
N ASN A 179 3.69 -5.19 -18.09
CA ASN A 179 4.94 -4.60 -18.59
C ASN A 179 6.09 -5.63 -18.57
N ILE A 180 6.19 -6.44 -17.51
CA ILE A 180 7.15 -7.55 -17.44
C ILE A 180 6.95 -8.51 -18.61
N ALA A 181 5.73 -8.99 -18.83
CA ALA A 181 5.41 -9.91 -19.91
C ALA A 181 5.79 -9.33 -21.29
N HIS A 182 5.51 -8.05 -21.50
CA HIS A 182 5.86 -7.36 -22.75
C HIS A 182 7.38 -7.21 -22.95
N GLU A 183 8.11 -6.80 -21.90
CA GLU A 183 9.57 -6.62 -21.95
C GLU A 183 10.34 -7.96 -22.01
N LEU A 184 9.77 -9.07 -21.54
CA LEU A 184 10.30 -10.43 -21.72
C LEU A 184 10.02 -10.96 -23.13
N LYS A 185 8.84 -10.75 -23.69
CA LYS A 185 8.44 -11.25 -25.01
C LYS A 185 9.34 -10.72 -26.13
N THR A 186 9.69 -9.43 -26.08
CA THR A 186 10.48 -8.77 -27.13
C THR A 186 11.85 -9.42 -27.37
N PRO A 187 12.75 -9.59 -26.35
CA PRO A 187 14.03 -10.23 -26.54
C PRO A 187 13.89 -11.71 -26.94
N VAL A 188 12.93 -12.45 -26.37
CA VAL A 188 12.67 -13.85 -26.71
C VAL A 188 12.30 -13.99 -28.18
N SER A 189 11.34 -13.20 -28.68
CA SER A 189 10.95 -13.23 -30.10
C SER A 189 12.08 -12.81 -31.01
N SER A 190 12.95 -11.87 -30.62
CA SER A 190 14.13 -11.50 -31.40
C SER A 190 15.15 -12.64 -31.50
N ILE A 191 15.44 -13.32 -30.38
CA ILE A 191 16.33 -14.49 -30.36
C ILE A 191 15.76 -15.58 -31.24
N GLN A 192 14.47 -15.92 -31.12
CA GLN A 192 13.81 -16.92 -31.94
C GLN A 192 13.94 -16.58 -33.45
N GLY A 193 13.62 -15.35 -33.86
CA GLY A 193 13.70 -14.95 -35.25
C GLY A 193 15.11 -15.00 -35.84
N TYR A 194 16.14 -14.63 -35.08
CA TYR A 194 17.53 -14.79 -35.54
C TYR A 194 17.92 -16.27 -35.66
N LEU A 195 17.56 -17.10 -34.68
CA LEU A 195 17.84 -18.54 -34.73
C LEU A 195 17.08 -19.24 -35.87
N GLU A 196 15.80 -18.93 -36.06
CA GLU A 196 15.00 -19.43 -37.18
C GLU A 196 15.66 -19.08 -38.52
N THR A 197 16.15 -17.84 -38.67
CA THR A 197 16.85 -17.42 -39.91
C THR A 197 18.15 -18.21 -40.14
N ILE A 198 18.89 -18.50 -39.07
CA ILE A 198 20.14 -19.31 -39.18
C ILE A 198 19.79 -20.75 -39.53
N VAL A 199 18.79 -21.35 -38.86
CA VAL A 199 18.43 -22.77 -39.05
C VAL A 199 17.78 -23.03 -40.41
N SER A 200 16.98 -22.09 -40.90
CA SER A 200 16.24 -22.23 -42.16
C SER A 200 17.06 -21.90 -43.42
N ASN A 201 18.28 -21.41 -43.27
CA ASN A 201 19.10 -20.97 -44.39
C ASN A 201 20.49 -21.63 -44.36
N GLU A 202 20.61 -22.77 -45.03
CA GLU A 202 21.86 -23.54 -45.10
C GLU A 202 23.03 -22.78 -45.80
N SER A 203 22.71 -21.75 -46.60
CA SER A 203 23.69 -20.98 -47.37
C SER A 203 23.96 -19.59 -46.76
N ILE A 204 23.65 -19.38 -45.47
CA ILE A 204 23.87 -18.09 -44.84
C ILE A 204 25.38 -17.73 -44.79
N PRO A 205 25.82 -16.54 -45.25
CA PRO A 205 27.21 -16.12 -45.16
C PRO A 205 27.68 -16.09 -43.66
N ARG A 206 28.90 -16.56 -43.44
CA ARG A 206 29.49 -16.67 -42.09
C ARG A 206 29.44 -15.35 -41.31
N GLU A 207 29.67 -14.22 -41.96
CA GLU A 207 29.58 -12.89 -41.33
C GLU A 207 28.18 -12.56 -40.84
N LYS A 208 27.14 -12.88 -41.63
CA LYS A 208 25.74 -12.68 -41.23
C LYS A 208 25.35 -13.61 -40.08
N MET A 209 25.76 -14.85 -40.13
CA MET A 209 25.56 -15.81 -39.06
C MET A 209 26.18 -15.31 -37.75
N GLN A 210 27.44 -14.85 -37.81
CA GLN A 210 28.13 -14.26 -36.68
C GLN A 210 27.35 -13.05 -36.11
N THR A 211 26.92 -12.15 -36.98
CA THR A 211 26.10 -10.98 -36.58
C THR A 211 24.81 -11.41 -35.87
N PHE A 212 24.12 -12.44 -36.35
CA PHE A 212 22.88 -12.92 -35.70
C PHE A 212 23.17 -13.57 -34.36
N LEU A 213 24.22 -14.33 -34.20
CA LEU A 213 24.65 -14.92 -32.92
C LEU A 213 25.02 -13.84 -31.91
N GLU A 214 25.74 -12.79 -32.31
CA GLU A 214 26.06 -11.64 -31.47
C GLU A 214 24.79 -10.92 -31.00
N ARG A 215 23.80 -10.74 -31.87
CA ARG A 215 22.51 -10.18 -31.53
C ARG A 215 21.73 -11.08 -30.56
N CYS A 216 21.73 -12.39 -30.74
CA CYS A 216 21.15 -13.36 -29.81
C CYS A 216 21.81 -13.24 -28.44
N TYR A 217 23.12 -13.18 -28.38
CA TYR A 217 23.91 -13.04 -27.16
C TYR A 217 23.54 -11.72 -26.41
N ALA A 218 23.47 -10.59 -27.13
CA ALA A 218 23.09 -9.31 -26.59
C ALA A 218 21.64 -9.33 -25.99
N GLN A 219 20.70 -9.98 -26.70
CA GLN A 219 19.31 -10.12 -26.18
C GLN A 219 19.25 -11.06 -24.98
N SER A 220 20.04 -12.14 -24.94
CA SER A 220 20.13 -13.05 -23.78
C SER A 220 20.69 -12.32 -22.56
N ASN A 221 21.72 -11.51 -22.69
CA ASN A 221 22.28 -10.70 -21.61
C ASN A 221 21.28 -9.67 -21.11
N ARG A 222 20.50 -9.05 -22.01
CA ARG A 222 19.43 -8.14 -21.63
C ARG A 222 18.33 -8.86 -20.82
N LEU A 223 17.93 -10.06 -21.27
CA LEU A 223 16.94 -10.88 -20.57
C LEU A 223 17.42 -11.25 -19.16
N SER A 224 18.67 -11.64 -19.00
CA SER A 224 19.27 -11.97 -17.72
C SER A 224 19.30 -10.77 -16.76
N ARG A 225 19.60 -9.57 -17.26
CA ARG A 225 19.51 -8.32 -16.46
C ARG A 225 18.08 -8.04 -16.03
N LEU A 226 17.12 -8.13 -16.95
CA LEU A 226 15.71 -7.90 -16.63
C LEU A 226 15.19 -8.87 -15.56
N LEU A 227 15.53 -10.16 -15.67
CA LEU A 227 15.15 -11.17 -14.66
C LEU A 227 15.76 -10.85 -13.27
N ARG A 228 17.01 -10.38 -13.24
CA ARG A 228 17.67 -9.96 -12.00
C ARG A 228 16.96 -8.76 -11.38
N ASP A 229 16.64 -7.74 -12.18
CA ASP A 229 15.93 -6.54 -11.73
C ASP A 229 14.54 -6.89 -11.15
N ILE A 230 13.81 -7.78 -11.83
CA ILE A 230 12.52 -8.27 -11.35
C ILE A 230 12.68 -9.03 -10.03
N SER A 231 13.68 -9.91 -9.93
CA SER A 231 13.92 -10.68 -8.69
C SER A 231 14.27 -9.77 -7.50
N VAL A 232 14.99 -8.68 -7.74
CA VAL A 232 15.29 -7.68 -6.71
C VAL A 232 13.99 -7.00 -6.25
N LEU A 233 13.16 -6.52 -7.20
CA LEU A 233 11.89 -5.86 -6.87
C LEU A 233 10.92 -6.79 -6.12
N THR A 234 10.79 -8.04 -6.54
CA THR A 234 9.88 -9.01 -5.89
C THR A 234 10.31 -9.31 -4.45
N ARG A 235 11.62 -9.54 -4.23
CA ARG A 235 12.14 -9.76 -2.88
C ARG A 235 11.94 -8.58 -1.95
N MET A 236 12.03 -7.36 -2.47
CA MET A 236 11.81 -6.15 -1.69
C MET A 236 10.35 -5.97 -1.29
N ASP A 237 9.40 -6.28 -2.19
CA ASP A 237 7.96 -6.19 -1.90
C ASP A 237 7.54 -7.23 -0.83
N GLU A 238 8.22 -8.40 -0.76
CA GLU A 238 7.90 -9.48 0.19
C GLU A 238 8.62 -9.38 1.54
N ALA A 239 9.82 -8.80 1.57
CA ALA A 239 10.74 -8.88 2.71
C ALA A 239 11.03 -7.55 3.41
N ALA A 240 10.18 -6.55 3.26
CA ALA A 240 10.41 -5.21 3.85
C ALA A 240 10.73 -5.24 5.37
N ASN A 241 10.29 -6.28 6.09
CA ASN A 241 10.50 -6.44 7.53
C ASN A 241 11.62 -7.45 7.91
N MET A 242 12.33 -8.05 6.93
CA MET A 242 13.33 -9.11 7.17
C MET A 242 14.68 -8.82 6.53
N ILE A 243 15.01 -7.55 6.28
CA ILE A 243 16.28 -7.20 5.64
C ILE A 243 17.34 -7.09 6.73
N ASP A 244 18.36 -7.95 6.64
CA ASP A 244 19.51 -7.89 7.53
C ASP A 244 20.31 -6.60 7.26
N MET A 245 20.44 -5.77 8.28
CA MET A 245 21.17 -4.51 8.24
C MET A 245 22.52 -4.68 8.93
N GLU A 246 23.59 -4.46 8.20
CA GLU A 246 24.98 -4.53 8.66
C GLU A 246 25.72 -3.20 8.44
N LYS A 247 26.93 -3.10 8.98
CA LYS A 247 27.80 -1.96 8.68
C LYS A 247 28.53 -2.22 7.37
N VAL A 248 28.26 -1.40 6.36
CA VAL A 248 28.82 -1.52 5.01
C VAL A 248 29.81 -0.38 4.76
N ASP A 249 31.03 -0.72 4.32
CA ASP A 249 32.00 0.26 3.85
C ASP A 249 31.65 0.70 2.42
N ILE A 250 31.12 1.92 2.30
CA ILE A 250 30.64 2.46 1.01
C ILE A 250 31.79 2.80 0.07
N SER A 251 32.92 3.24 0.60
CA SER A 251 34.10 3.54 -0.23
C SER A 251 34.63 2.29 -0.90
N MET A 252 34.72 1.19 -0.17
CA MET A 252 35.15 -0.11 -0.71
C MET A 252 34.12 -0.68 -1.70
N LEU A 253 32.83 -0.57 -1.39
CA LEU A 253 31.74 -1.03 -2.26
C LEU A 253 31.79 -0.30 -3.61
N VAL A 254 31.90 1.03 -3.62
CA VAL A 254 31.99 1.82 -4.86
C VAL A 254 33.26 1.49 -5.65
N THR A 255 34.41 1.32 -4.96
CA THR A 255 35.66 0.93 -5.59
C THR A 255 35.54 -0.42 -6.30
N ASN A 256 34.89 -1.39 -5.69
CA ASN A 256 34.63 -2.69 -6.30
C ASN A 256 33.78 -2.56 -7.57
N ILE A 257 32.71 -1.75 -7.53
CA ILE A 257 31.85 -1.49 -8.70
C ILE A 257 32.66 -0.86 -9.85
N VAL A 258 33.49 0.16 -9.56
CA VAL A 258 34.32 0.81 -10.58
C VAL A 258 35.30 -0.18 -11.22
N ASN A 259 35.91 -1.05 -10.43
CA ASN A 259 36.83 -2.08 -10.92
C ASN A 259 36.11 -3.10 -11.83
N GLU A 260 34.89 -3.51 -11.46
CA GLU A 260 34.10 -4.46 -12.26
C GLU A 260 33.73 -3.92 -13.64
N VAL A 261 33.54 -2.61 -13.80
CA VAL A 261 33.14 -1.98 -15.07
C VAL A 261 34.27 -1.26 -15.75
N SER A 262 35.53 -1.42 -15.30
CA SER A 262 36.69 -0.70 -15.80
C SER A 262 36.88 -0.79 -17.32
N LEU A 263 36.72 -1.97 -17.92
CA LEU A 263 36.82 -2.15 -19.35
C LEU A 263 35.76 -1.36 -20.13
N GLU A 264 34.52 -1.36 -19.67
CA GLU A 264 33.44 -0.61 -20.32
C GLU A 264 33.64 0.92 -20.18
N LEU A 265 34.22 1.37 -19.05
CA LEU A 265 34.57 2.76 -18.83
C LEU A 265 35.71 3.21 -19.78
N GLU A 266 36.75 2.38 -19.95
CA GLU A 266 37.84 2.64 -20.89
C GLU A 266 37.34 2.71 -22.34
N GLU A 267 36.51 1.76 -22.79
CA GLU A 267 35.95 1.75 -24.16
C GLU A 267 35.14 3.01 -24.47
N LYS A 268 34.45 3.58 -23.46
CA LYS A 268 33.64 4.79 -23.64
C LYS A 268 34.36 6.08 -23.26
N HIS A 269 35.64 6.00 -22.86
CA HIS A 269 36.43 7.12 -22.37
C HIS A 269 35.74 7.87 -21.22
N ILE A 270 35.19 7.12 -20.25
CA ILE A 270 34.52 7.65 -19.06
C ILE A 270 35.53 7.64 -17.91
N THR A 271 35.74 8.80 -17.29
CA THR A 271 36.60 8.94 -16.13
C THR A 271 35.76 8.98 -14.86
N VAL A 272 35.99 8.03 -13.96
CA VAL A 272 35.32 8.03 -12.63
C VAL A 272 36.22 8.67 -11.59
N VAL A 273 35.70 9.68 -10.92
CA VAL A 273 36.35 10.34 -9.78
C VAL A 273 35.64 9.88 -8.51
N ASN A 274 36.28 8.94 -7.80
CA ASN A 274 35.81 8.48 -6.50
C ASN A 274 36.40 9.37 -5.39
N GLY A 275 35.62 10.34 -4.93
CA GLY A 275 35.97 11.26 -3.86
C GLY A 275 35.45 10.82 -2.48
N LEU A 276 35.04 9.57 -2.33
CA LEU A 276 34.59 9.05 -1.03
C LEU A 276 35.76 8.90 -0.07
N HIS A 277 35.59 9.45 1.11
CA HIS A 277 36.59 9.29 2.19
C HIS A 277 36.64 7.81 2.62
N PRO A 278 37.87 7.25 2.82
CA PRO A 278 37.99 5.89 3.38
C PRO A 278 37.29 5.81 4.74
N LYS A 279 36.62 4.71 5.02
CA LYS A 279 35.90 4.40 6.28
C LYS A 279 34.49 5.00 6.44
N ILE A 280 33.83 5.47 5.38
CA ILE A 280 32.41 5.77 5.45
C ILE A 280 31.65 4.46 5.65
N GLN A 281 31.10 4.26 6.86
CA GLN A 281 30.31 3.08 7.18
C GLN A 281 28.84 3.44 7.31
N LEU A 282 28.02 2.83 6.47
CA LEU A 282 26.57 2.96 6.48
C LEU A 282 25.92 1.71 7.05
N LYS A 283 24.91 1.87 7.90
CA LYS A 283 24.09 0.75 8.34
C LYS A 283 23.07 0.43 7.23
N GLY A 284 23.20 -0.72 6.58
CA GLY A 284 22.33 -1.12 5.50
C GLY A 284 22.57 -2.55 5.04
N ASN A 285 21.84 -2.98 4.04
CA ASN A 285 22.07 -4.28 3.41
C ASN A 285 23.07 -4.15 2.24
N TYR A 286 24.18 -4.88 2.29
CA TYR A 286 25.25 -4.81 1.29
C TYR A 286 24.74 -4.96 -0.15
N SER A 287 23.93 -5.99 -0.43
CA SER A 287 23.43 -6.28 -1.78
C SER A 287 22.52 -5.17 -2.31
N LEU A 288 21.72 -4.58 -1.44
CA LEU A 288 20.82 -3.48 -1.82
C LEU A 288 21.62 -2.19 -2.05
N LEU A 289 22.55 -1.84 -1.17
CA LEU A 289 23.43 -0.69 -1.34
C LEU A 289 24.30 -0.82 -2.59
N TYR A 290 24.86 -2.01 -2.84
CA TYR A 290 25.55 -2.32 -4.09
C TYR A 290 24.63 -2.07 -5.32
N SER A 291 23.37 -2.49 -5.23
CA SER A 291 22.40 -2.30 -6.31
C SER A 291 22.11 -0.82 -6.59
N ILE A 292 22.12 0.07 -5.57
CA ILE A 292 21.99 1.52 -5.79
C ILE A 292 23.13 2.03 -6.68
N PHE A 293 24.37 1.89 -6.21
CA PHE A 293 25.53 2.47 -6.90
C PHE A 293 25.77 1.81 -8.26
N ARG A 294 25.52 0.51 -8.38
CA ARG A 294 25.60 -0.21 -9.66
C ARG A 294 24.58 0.30 -10.68
N ASN A 295 23.33 0.50 -10.29
CA ASN A 295 22.30 1.04 -11.18
C ASN A 295 22.60 2.48 -11.60
N LEU A 296 23.13 3.31 -10.71
CA LEU A 296 23.54 4.66 -11.06
C LEU A 296 24.71 4.66 -12.04
N MET A 297 25.71 3.80 -11.82
CA MET A 297 26.85 3.61 -12.73
C MET A 297 26.40 3.12 -14.11
N ASP A 298 25.58 2.07 -14.17
CA ASP A 298 25.06 1.51 -15.42
C ASP A 298 24.23 2.55 -16.20
N ASN A 299 23.45 3.39 -15.53
CA ASN A 299 22.72 4.48 -16.16
C ASN A 299 23.65 5.54 -16.76
N ALA A 300 24.65 5.99 -16.02
CA ALA A 300 25.62 6.96 -16.53
C ALA A 300 26.36 6.41 -17.75
N MET A 301 26.87 5.17 -17.68
CA MET A 301 27.56 4.52 -18.81
C MET A 301 26.63 4.34 -20.03
N ALA A 302 25.33 4.09 -19.83
CA ALA A 302 24.40 3.85 -20.92
C ALA A 302 23.89 5.14 -21.58
N TYR A 303 23.65 6.20 -20.80
CA TYR A 303 22.88 7.35 -21.26
C TYR A 303 23.61 8.69 -21.24
N ALA A 304 24.65 8.85 -20.42
CA ALA A 304 25.32 10.14 -20.28
C ALA A 304 26.21 10.49 -21.50
N GLY A 305 26.64 9.50 -22.25
CA GLY A 305 27.47 9.69 -23.45
C GLY A 305 28.87 9.08 -23.34
N THR A 306 29.81 9.61 -24.14
CA THR A 306 31.22 9.25 -24.11
C THR A 306 32.08 10.47 -23.77
N ASN A 307 33.33 10.26 -23.35
CA ASN A 307 34.24 11.34 -22.93
C ASN A 307 33.64 12.20 -21.78
N ILE A 308 33.06 11.58 -20.79
CA ILE A 308 32.44 12.23 -19.64
C ILE A 308 33.14 11.88 -18.35
N TYR A 309 32.84 12.66 -17.30
CA TYR A 309 33.25 12.40 -15.93
C TYR A 309 32.05 11.90 -15.12
N ILE A 310 32.29 10.95 -14.23
CA ILE A 310 31.37 10.52 -13.18
C ILE A 310 32.03 10.84 -11.86
N ASN A 311 31.43 11.72 -11.08
CA ASN A 311 31.92 12.13 -9.77
C ASN A 311 31.03 11.50 -8.68
N ILE A 312 31.67 10.77 -7.75
CA ILE A 312 30.99 10.14 -6.62
C ILE A 312 31.60 10.71 -5.35
N ASN A 313 30.81 11.44 -4.58
CA ASN A 313 31.29 12.14 -3.38
C ASN A 313 30.31 11.98 -2.21
N CYS A 314 30.85 12.03 -0.98
CA CYS A 314 30.09 12.36 0.20
C CYS A 314 30.41 13.82 0.54
N PHE A 315 29.51 14.74 0.15
CA PHE A 315 29.78 16.17 0.22
C PHE A 315 29.42 16.79 1.57
N ARG A 316 28.70 16.06 2.39
CA ARG A 316 28.34 16.45 3.75
C ARG A 316 28.14 15.20 4.60
N GLU A 317 28.66 15.30 5.82
CA GLU A 317 28.47 14.34 6.90
C GLU A 317 28.07 15.11 8.14
N ASP A 318 27.03 14.71 8.84
CA ASP A 318 26.65 15.24 10.14
C ASP A 318 26.39 14.07 11.12
N GLU A 319 26.01 14.36 12.36
CA GLU A 319 25.87 13.34 13.42
C GLU A 319 24.85 12.24 13.07
N ASN A 320 23.92 12.50 12.14
CA ASN A 320 22.80 11.62 11.85
C ASN A 320 22.77 11.15 10.40
N PHE A 321 23.41 11.86 9.44
CA PHE A 321 23.22 11.63 8.03
C PHE A 321 24.51 11.74 7.21
N TYR A 322 24.60 10.90 6.17
CA TYR A 322 25.57 10.98 5.08
C TYR A 322 24.88 11.47 3.80
N TYR A 323 25.46 12.45 3.13
CA TYR A 323 24.94 13.04 1.90
C TYR A 323 25.84 12.65 0.72
N PHE A 324 25.42 11.63 -0.01
CA PHE A 324 26.13 11.15 -1.20
C PHE A 324 25.63 11.86 -2.45
N SER A 325 26.54 12.26 -3.33
CA SER A 325 26.22 12.70 -4.68
C SER A 325 26.87 11.78 -5.71
N PHE A 326 26.08 11.41 -6.72
CA PHE A 326 26.50 10.71 -7.92
C PHE A 326 26.17 11.62 -9.10
N ALA A 327 27.20 12.20 -9.73
CA ALA A 327 27.03 13.20 -10.78
C ALA A 327 27.77 12.80 -12.03
N ASP A 328 27.11 12.85 -13.20
CA ASP A 328 27.73 12.74 -14.50
C ASP A 328 27.75 14.09 -15.24
N THR A 329 28.70 14.28 -16.12
CA THR A 329 28.84 15.46 -17.00
C THR A 329 28.27 15.18 -18.40
N GLY A 330 27.26 14.34 -18.48
CA GLY A 330 26.70 13.86 -19.75
C GLY A 330 25.66 14.78 -20.37
N VAL A 331 24.82 14.18 -21.21
CA VAL A 331 23.82 14.91 -22.01
C VAL A 331 22.69 15.52 -21.17
N GLY A 332 22.51 15.07 -19.91
CA GLY A 332 21.42 15.49 -19.07
C GLY A 332 20.03 15.03 -19.53
N VAL A 333 19.01 15.44 -18.80
CA VAL A 333 17.60 15.09 -19.02
C VAL A 333 16.75 16.33 -19.03
N SER A 334 15.76 16.42 -19.94
CA SER A 334 14.86 17.57 -20.00
C SER A 334 13.87 17.58 -18.82
N PRO A 335 13.44 18.76 -18.33
CA PRO A 335 12.60 18.90 -17.13
C PRO A 335 11.30 18.10 -17.18
N GLU A 336 10.71 17.94 -18.35
CA GLU A 336 9.45 17.20 -18.55
C GLU A 336 9.53 15.72 -18.19
N HIS A 337 10.74 15.14 -18.19
CA HIS A 337 10.98 13.74 -17.86
C HIS A 337 11.41 13.48 -16.41
N LEU A 338 11.92 14.51 -15.69
CA LEU A 338 12.54 14.34 -14.37
C LEU A 338 11.62 13.64 -13.36
N ASN A 339 10.38 14.06 -13.26
CA ASN A 339 9.40 13.49 -12.32
C ASN A 339 9.08 12.02 -12.62
N ARG A 340 9.29 11.57 -13.87
CA ARG A 340 8.93 10.24 -14.35
C ARG A 340 10.10 9.27 -14.40
N LEU A 341 11.32 9.72 -14.24
CA LEU A 341 12.52 8.86 -14.34
C LEU A 341 12.54 7.71 -13.34
N PHE A 342 11.84 7.85 -12.20
CA PHE A 342 11.71 6.82 -11.18
C PHE A 342 10.48 5.91 -11.36
N GLU A 343 9.67 6.15 -12.40
CA GLU A 343 8.56 5.24 -12.74
C GLU A 343 9.11 3.92 -13.31
N ARG A 344 8.53 2.80 -12.94
CA ARG A 344 8.90 1.48 -13.44
C ARG A 344 8.69 1.41 -14.96
N PHE A 345 9.70 0.94 -15.73
CA PHE A 345 9.72 0.83 -17.20
C PHE A 345 9.67 2.15 -17.95
N TYR A 346 9.78 3.28 -17.27
CA TYR A 346 9.84 4.58 -17.93
C TYR A 346 11.19 4.75 -18.64
N ARG A 347 11.15 5.37 -19.83
CA ARG A 347 12.31 5.70 -20.65
C ARG A 347 12.04 6.96 -21.45
N VAL A 348 13.00 7.87 -21.47
CA VAL A 348 12.92 9.11 -22.24
C VAL A 348 12.82 8.81 -23.75
N ASP A 349 13.65 7.91 -24.26
CA ASP A 349 13.64 7.40 -25.64
C ASP A 349 13.60 5.88 -25.65
N LYS A 350 12.45 5.32 -26.01
CA LYS A 350 12.24 3.87 -26.07
C LYS A 350 13.12 3.17 -27.13
N GLY A 351 13.41 3.84 -28.25
CA GLY A 351 14.19 3.30 -29.34
C GLY A 351 15.68 3.20 -29.01
N ARG A 352 16.25 4.30 -28.54
CA ARG A 352 17.67 4.39 -28.16
C ARG A 352 17.97 3.52 -26.94
N SER A 353 17.10 3.55 -25.93
CA SER A 353 17.26 2.74 -24.71
C SER A 353 17.20 1.24 -24.96
N ARG A 354 16.40 0.77 -25.96
CA ARG A 354 16.38 -0.65 -26.34
C ARG A 354 17.71 -1.11 -26.93
N LYS A 355 18.34 -0.27 -27.76
CA LYS A 355 19.66 -0.58 -28.35
C LYS A 355 20.75 -0.64 -27.28
N LEU A 356 20.67 0.19 -26.25
CA LEU A 356 21.62 0.23 -25.13
C LEU A 356 21.33 -0.81 -24.03
N GLY A 357 20.30 -1.65 -24.21
CA GLY A 357 19.96 -2.74 -23.29
C GLY A 357 19.35 -2.33 -21.96
N GLY A 358 18.86 -1.09 -21.83
CA GLY A 358 18.21 -0.62 -20.62
C GLY A 358 16.89 -1.35 -20.34
N THR A 359 16.62 -1.66 -19.05
CA THR A 359 15.38 -2.32 -18.60
C THR A 359 14.28 -1.30 -18.26
N GLY A 360 14.67 -0.08 -17.89
CA GLY A 360 13.76 0.95 -17.33
C GLY A 360 13.35 0.67 -15.89
N LEU A 361 14.05 -0.25 -15.22
CA LEU A 361 13.81 -0.60 -13.82
C LEU A 361 14.88 -0.03 -12.88
N GLY A 362 16.08 0.28 -13.35
CA GLY A 362 17.22 0.63 -12.52
C GLY A 362 16.95 1.79 -11.55
N LEU A 363 16.45 2.94 -12.01
CA LEU A 363 16.15 4.08 -11.14
C LEU A 363 14.94 3.82 -10.23
N ALA A 364 13.97 3.04 -10.67
CA ALA A 364 12.85 2.61 -9.81
C ALA A 364 13.36 1.71 -8.67
N ILE A 365 14.31 0.82 -8.95
CA ILE A 365 15.01 0.01 -7.93
C ILE A 365 15.76 0.91 -6.95
N VAL A 366 16.53 1.88 -7.44
CA VAL A 366 17.23 2.85 -6.58
C VAL A 366 16.26 3.54 -5.63
N LYS A 367 15.16 4.11 -6.15
CA LYS A 367 14.13 4.78 -5.33
C LYS A 367 13.55 3.86 -4.27
N HIS A 368 13.27 2.62 -4.62
CA HIS A 368 12.67 1.66 -3.68
C HIS A 368 13.66 1.26 -2.58
N ILE A 369 14.94 1.01 -2.93
CA ILE A 369 15.98 0.68 -1.95
C ILE A 369 16.24 1.86 -0.99
N VAL A 370 16.30 3.08 -1.53
CA VAL A 370 16.46 4.29 -0.72
C VAL A 370 15.33 4.42 0.29
N ALA A 371 14.08 4.17 -0.13
CA ALA A 371 12.93 4.17 0.77
C ALA A 371 13.00 3.08 1.85
N LEU A 372 13.48 1.87 1.52
CA LEU A 372 13.68 0.77 2.48
C LEU A 372 14.75 1.06 3.55
N HIS A 373 15.67 1.99 3.26
CA HIS A 373 16.70 2.45 4.21
C HIS A 373 16.29 3.76 4.92
N ASP A 374 15.00 4.17 4.85
CA ASP A 374 14.49 5.44 5.39
C ASP A 374 15.29 6.67 4.92
N ALA A 375 15.93 6.55 3.74
CA ALA A 375 16.77 7.55 3.13
C ALA A 375 15.98 8.45 2.17
N LYS A 376 16.59 9.58 1.77
CA LYS A 376 16.00 10.54 0.82
C LYS A 376 16.76 10.53 -0.49
N LEU A 377 16.03 10.71 -1.58
CA LEU A 377 16.54 10.75 -2.94
C LEU A 377 16.14 12.06 -3.61
N ASP A 378 17.13 12.78 -4.15
CA ASP A 378 16.92 13.99 -4.96
C ASP A 378 17.60 13.83 -6.32
N LEU A 379 17.03 14.45 -7.36
CA LEU A 379 17.51 14.40 -8.73
C LEU A 379 17.51 15.79 -9.34
N GLN A 380 18.66 16.19 -9.84
CA GLN A 380 18.83 17.43 -10.58
C GLN A 380 19.49 17.10 -11.92
N SER A 381 18.96 17.63 -13.02
CA SER A 381 19.55 17.44 -14.33
C SER A 381 19.26 18.63 -15.22
N GLU A 382 20.23 18.97 -16.05
CA GLU A 382 20.12 20.03 -17.05
C GLU A 382 20.71 19.53 -18.37
N VAL A 383 19.98 19.72 -19.45
CA VAL A 383 20.41 19.29 -20.80
C VAL A 383 21.75 19.94 -21.16
N GLY A 384 22.72 19.11 -21.53
CA GLY A 384 24.10 19.53 -21.87
C GLY A 384 25.03 19.75 -20.68
N LYS A 385 24.56 19.63 -19.43
CA LYS A 385 25.39 19.76 -18.21
C LYS A 385 25.54 18.47 -17.42
N GLY A 386 24.63 17.54 -17.62
CA GLY A 386 24.65 16.23 -16.95
C GLY A 386 23.55 16.05 -15.93
N THR A 387 23.68 14.99 -15.12
CA THR A 387 22.71 14.59 -14.10
C THR A 387 23.39 14.38 -12.77
N THR A 388 22.77 14.88 -11.69
CA THR A 388 23.20 14.66 -10.31
C THR A 388 22.10 14.00 -9.51
N ILE A 389 22.41 12.87 -8.92
CA ILE A 389 21.51 12.16 -7.99
C ILE A 389 22.13 12.22 -6.61
N THR A 390 21.36 12.75 -5.66
CA THR A 390 21.76 12.86 -4.26
C THR A 390 20.97 11.87 -3.42
N VAL A 391 21.68 11.10 -2.59
CA VAL A 391 21.08 10.16 -1.64
C VAL A 391 21.52 10.55 -0.24
N THR A 392 20.57 10.74 0.66
CA THR A 392 20.81 11.07 2.07
C THR A 392 20.39 9.88 2.93
N PHE A 393 21.35 9.22 3.53
CA PHE A 393 21.16 8.09 4.45
C PHE A 393 21.29 8.53 5.88
#